data_0221516645cdae51cb05c66bc53d9ae3
#
_entry.id   0221516645cdae51cb05c66bc53d9ae3
#
_cell.length_a   1.000
_cell.length_b   1.000
_cell.length_c   1.000
_cell.angle_alpha   90.00
_cell.angle_beta   90.00
_cell.angle_gamma   90.00
#
_symmetry.space_group_name_H-M   'P 1'
#
loop_
_entity.id
_entity.type
_entity.pdbx_description
1 polymer ?
#
loop_
_entity_poly.entity_id
_entity_poly.type
_entity_poly.pdbx_seq_one_letter_code
_entity_poly.pdbx_strand_id
1 'polypeptide(L)'
;EHEIGFHTMKHDRLDSPNFKEKFEDEIKEFDKLTSKKSIGFRAPTFSINKKSSWVIDELVNNNYRYDSSIIPAKTNLYGMPEAEKSPYKITSKNLEKNSENGKLIEFPLLVTKFLGKTIPAAGGFYLRTLPLKIIKNAIKSYENKDRVSSFYIHSWELTPEYIPKIKLPIKNNFITFHKIEKTFSKIESLFNQFEFTSFNSYLNKLNK
;
A
#
# COMPACT_ATOMS: atom_id res chain seq x y z
N GLU A 1 2.34 -20.32 3.74
CA GLU A 1 3.54 -19.56 3.27
C GLU A 1 3.17 -18.11 3.04
N HIS A 2 4.01 -17.18 3.55
CA HIS A 2 3.79 -15.75 3.34
C HIS A 2 4.43 -15.30 2.02
N GLU A 3 3.80 -14.36 1.36
CA GLU A 3 4.37 -13.64 0.23
C GLU A 3 5.30 -12.54 0.76
N ILE A 4 6.44 -12.36 0.09
CA ILE A 4 7.41 -11.31 0.43
C ILE A 4 7.43 -10.29 -0.70
N GLY A 5 7.13 -9.03 -0.39
CA GLY A 5 7.19 -7.91 -1.31
C GLY A 5 8.37 -7.00 -1.03
N PHE A 6 8.91 -6.36 -2.07
CA PHE A 6 10.00 -5.39 -1.94
C PHE A 6 9.46 -4.02 -1.46
N HIS A 7 10.20 -3.39 -0.53
CA HIS A 7 9.80 -2.12 0.07
C HIS A 7 11.00 -1.19 0.30
N THR A 8 11.97 -1.22 -0.62
CA THR A 8 13.32 -0.66 -0.55
C THR A 8 14.13 -1.17 0.66
N MET A 9 15.46 -1.13 0.56
CA MET A 9 16.33 -1.71 1.61
C MET A 9 16.41 -0.84 2.86
N LYS A 10 16.31 0.48 2.71
CA LYS A 10 16.45 1.45 3.81
C LYS A 10 15.20 2.29 4.04
N HIS A 11 14.07 1.86 3.48
CA HIS A 11 12.82 2.61 3.50
C HIS A 11 12.95 4.01 2.87
N ASP A 12 13.85 4.15 1.88
CA ASP A 12 14.05 5.40 1.16
C ASP A 12 12.86 5.70 0.26
N ARG A 13 12.47 6.97 0.20
CA ARG A 13 11.42 7.42 -0.71
C ARG A 13 11.94 7.42 -2.14
N LEU A 14 11.08 7.06 -3.09
CA LEU A 14 11.43 7.00 -4.52
C LEU A 14 11.77 8.37 -5.13
N ASP A 15 11.28 9.45 -4.53
CA ASP A 15 11.55 10.83 -4.95
C ASP A 15 12.75 11.45 -4.23
N SER A 16 13.53 10.65 -3.49
CA SER A 16 14.79 11.07 -2.88
C SER A 16 15.86 11.31 -3.95
N PRO A 17 16.77 12.29 -3.74
CA PRO A 17 17.87 12.54 -4.68
C PRO A 17 18.70 11.29 -4.94
N ASN A 18 19.04 11.03 -6.19
CA ASN A 18 19.91 9.92 -6.66
C ASN A 18 19.42 8.52 -6.26
N PHE A 19 18.12 8.36 -5.92
CA PHE A 19 17.59 7.05 -5.54
C PHE A 19 17.39 6.15 -6.75
N LYS A 20 17.08 6.73 -7.91
CA LYS A 20 16.88 5.97 -9.15
C LYS A 20 18.10 5.13 -9.52
N GLU A 21 19.30 5.70 -9.38
CA GLU A 21 20.57 5.03 -9.73
C GLU A 21 20.88 3.82 -8.83
N LYS A 22 20.27 3.75 -7.65
CA LYS A 22 20.48 2.68 -6.66
C LYS A 22 19.37 1.62 -6.67
N PHE A 23 18.24 1.91 -7.30
CA PHE A 23 17.03 1.10 -7.16
C PHE A 23 17.22 -0.34 -7.65
N GLU A 24 17.89 -0.52 -8.79
CA GLU A 24 18.18 -1.85 -9.33
C GLU A 24 19.13 -2.66 -8.42
N ASP A 25 20.12 -2.00 -7.85
CA ASP A 25 21.06 -2.65 -6.92
C ASP A 25 20.35 -3.05 -5.61
N GLU A 26 19.42 -2.25 -5.12
CA GLU A 26 18.59 -2.61 -3.97
C GLU A 26 17.68 -3.81 -4.26
N ILE A 27 17.12 -3.93 -5.47
CA ILE A 27 16.37 -5.12 -5.88
C ILE A 27 17.25 -6.36 -5.84
N LYS A 28 18.47 -6.29 -6.41
CA LYS A 28 19.43 -7.42 -6.41
C LYS A 28 19.83 -7.84 -4.99
N GLU A 29 20.06 -6.86 -4.13
CA GLU A 29 20.38 -7.10 -2.72
C GLU A 29 19.21 -7.77 -1.99
N PHE A 30 18.00 -7.29 -2.19
CA PHE A 30 16.78 -7.86 -1.62
C PHE A 30 16.55 -9.31 -2.07
N ASP A 31 16.65 -9.59 -3.36
CA ASP A 31 16.49 -10.94 -3.92
C ASP A 31 17.53 -11.92 -3.36
N LYS A 32 18.77 -11.46 -3.15
CA LYS A 32 19.83 -12.24 -2.53
C LYS A 32 19.52 -12.56 -1.06
N LEU A 33 19.02 -11.58 -0.29
CA LEU A 33 18.70 -11.77 1.13
C LEU A 33 17.49 -12.67 1.35
N THR A 34 16.49 -12.57 0.50
CA THR A 34 15.26 -13.36 0.63
C THR A 34 15.36 -14.74 -0.02
N SER A 35 16.44 -15.01 -0.76
CA SER A 35 16.63 -16.25 -1.58
C SER A 35 15.44 -16.50 -2.52
N LYS A 36 14.63 -15.50 -2.80
CA LYS A 36 13.45 -15.55 -3.67
C LYS A 36 13.32 -14.24 -4.44
N LYS A 37 12.96 -14.34 -5.71
CA LYS A 37 12.56 -13.16 -6.48
C LYS A 37 11.19 -12.69 -6.00
N SER A 38 11.09 -11.45 -5.55
CA SER A 38 9.83 -10.79 -5.28
C SER A 38 9.12 -10.47 -6.60
N ILE A 39 7.79 -10.54 -6.57
CA ILE A 39 6.94 -10.13 -7.68
C ILE A 39 6.07 -8.93 -7.34
N GLY A 40 6.17 -8.45 -6.11
CA GLY A 40 5.36 -7.36 -5.58
C GLY A 40 6.19 -6.27 -4.96
N PHE A 41 5.70 -5.04 -5.13
CA PHE A 41 6.33 -3.84 -4.61
C PHE A 41 5.34 -2.96 -3.84
N ARG A 42 5.86 -2.21 -2.89
CA ARG A 42 5.21 -1.04 -2.29
C ARG A 42 6.24 0.04 -2.04
N ALA A 43 5.96 1.24 -2.51
CA ALA A 43 6.83 2.39 -2.26
C ALA A 43 6.77 2.84 -0.81
N PRO A 44 7.89 3.08 -0.13
CA PRO A 44 7.92 3.72 1.18
C PRO A 44 7.14 5.02 1.17
N THR A 45 6.33 5.22 2.22
CA THR A 45 5.47 6.40 2.38
C THR A 45 4.58 6.71 1.16
N PHE A 46 4.25 5.67 0.36
CA PHE A 46 3.44 5.82 -0.86
C PHE A 46 4.00 6.88 -1.82
N SER A 47 5.32 6.88 -2.00
CA SER A 47 6.07 7.95 -2.67
C SER A 47 6.07 7.86 -4.19
N ILE A 48 5.21 7.03 -4.81
CA ILE A 48 4.99 7.06 -6.25
C ILE A 48 4.25 8.34 -6.64
N ASN A 49 4.83 9.08 -7.57
CA ASN A 49 4.27 10.29 -8.15
C ASN A 49 4.89 10.52 -9.54
N LYS A 50 4.55 11.62 -10.22
CA LYS A 50 5.07 11.91 -11.57
C LYS A 50 6.60 11.97 -11.65
N LYS A 51 7.29 12.38 -10.57
CA LYS A 51 8.77 12.46 -10.55
C LYS A 51 9.43 11.09 -10.37
N SER A 52 8.73 10.17 -9.69
CA SER A 52 9.20 8.82 -9.41
C SER A 52 8.55 7.74 -10.28
N SER A 53 7.78 8.12 -11.32
CA SER A 53 7.09 7.17 -12.21
C SER A 53 8.03 6.23 -12.97
N TRP A 54 9.30 6.59 -13.10
CA TRP A 54 10.36 5.74 -13.65
C TRP A 54 10.43 4.36 -12.99
N VAL A 55 10.01 4.26 -11.70
CA VAL A 55 10.03 3.00 -10.96
C VAL A 55 9.16 1.93 -11.62
N ILE A 56 8.09 2.31 -12.32
CA ILE A 56 7.21 1.35 -12.98
C ILE A 56 7.96 0.59 -14.08
N ASP A 57 8.79 1.29 -14.87
CA ASP A 57 9.60 0.65 -15.90
C ASP A 57 10.66 -0.26 -15.28
N GLU A 58 11.31 0.18 -14.21
CA GLU A 58 12.29 -0.64 -13.47
C GLU A 58 11.66 -1.90 -12.85
N LEU A 59 10.48 -1.78 -12.26
CA LEU A 59 9.75 -2.94 -11.73
C LEU A 59 9.38 -3.93 -12.84
N VAL A 60 8.88 -3.45 -13.98
CA VAL A 60 8.56 -4.30 -15.13
C VAL A 60 9.81 -4.99 -15.68
N ASN A 61 10.93 -4.27 -15.81
CA ASN A 61 12.20 -4.82 -16.28
C ASN A 61 12.76 -5.92 -15.34
N ASN A 62 12.47 -5.82 -14.06
CA ASN A 62 12.85 -6.81 -13.05
C ASN A 62 11.76 -7.87 -12.77
N ASN A 63 10.77 -8.01 -13.67
CA ASN A 63 9.71 -9.02 -13.63
C ASN A 63 8.74 -8.91 -12.42
N TYR A 64 8.61 -7.73 -11.84
CA TYR A 64 7.54 -7.47 -10.88
C TYR A 64 6.18 -7.52 -11.58
N ARG A 65 5.18 -8.05 -10.90
CA ARG A 65 3.84 -8.26 -11.45
C ARG A 65 2.83 -7.25 -10.90
N TYR A 66 3.06 -6.75 -9.69
CA TYR A 66 2.16 -5.80 -9.06
C TYR A 66 2.89 -4.77 -8.18
N ASP A 67 2.21 -3.65 -8.01
CA ASP A 67 2.50 -2.60 -7.05
C ASP A 67 1.26 -2.33 -6.17
N SER A 68 1.46 -1.80 -4.98
CA SER A 68 0.39 -1.32 -4.11
C SER A 68 0.83 -0.06 -3.38
N SER A 69 1.02 1.00 -4.14
CA SER A 69 1.58 2.27 -3.65
C SER A 69 0.64 3.46 -3.85
N ILE A 70 -0.44 3.31 -4.61
CA ILE A 70 -1.32 4.42 -4.95
C ILE A 70 -2.52 4.47 -4.00
N ILE A 71 -2.78 5.66 -3.49
CA ILE A 71 -3.95 5.95 -2.66
C ILE A 71 -4.87 6.89 -3.44
N PRO A 72 -6.08 6.46 -3.84
CA PRO A 72 -7.03 7.28 -4.60
C PRO A 72 -7.72 8.35 -3.74
N ALA A 73 -6.93 9.15 -3.04
CA ALA A 73 -7.39 10.24 -2.18
C ALA A 73 -6.34 11.33 -2.08
N LYS A 74 -6.75 12.56 -1.83
CA LYS A 74 -5.83 13.66 -1.56
C LYS A 74 -5.43 13.64 -0.09
N THR A 75 -4.12 13.57 0.18
CA THR A 75 -3.55 13.77 1.52
C THR A 75 -2.47 14.85 1.48
N ASN A 76 -1.92 15.21 2.64
CA ASN A 76 -0.85 16.21 2.71
C ASN A 76 0.52 15.68 2.25
N LEU A 77 0.72 14.35 2.25
CA LEU A 77 2.02 13.72 2.02
C LEU A 77 2.07 12.88 0.73
N TYR A 78 0.92 12.37 0.28
CA TYR A 78 0.81 11.44 -0.82
C TYR A 78 -0.62 11.39 -1.37
N GLY A 79 -0.82 10.62 -2.43
CA GLY A 79 -2.13 10.32 -2.98
C GLY A 79 -2.35 10.87 -4.38
N MET A 80 -3.17 10.14 -5.12
CA MET A 80 -3.60 10.43 -6.49
C MET A 80 -5.12 10.37 -6.55
N PRO A 81 -5.84 11.48 -6.31
CA PRO A 81 -7.30 11.50 -6.18
C PRO A 81 -8.04 10.96 -7.40
N GLU A 82 -7.45 11.11 -8.58
CA GLU A 82 -8.03 10.68 -9.85
C GLU A 82 -7.73 9.21 -10.21
N ALA A 83 -6.91 8.53 -9.39
CA ALA A 83 -6.57 7.13 -9.63
C ALA A 83 -7.79 6.20 -9.53
N GLU A 84 -7.72 5.09 -10.25
CA GLU A 84 -8.71 4.02 -10.15
C GLU A 84 -8.78 3.46 -8.71
N LYS A 85 -9.95 2.95 -8.33
CA LYS A 85 -10.21 2.41 -6.99
C LYS A 85 -10.24 0.89 -6.92
N SER A 86 -10.05 0.24 -8.04
CA SER A 86 -9.95 -1.22 -8.18
C SER A 86 -8.64 -1.54 -8.85
N PRO A 87 -8.12 -2.77 -8.79
CA PRO A 87 -6.89 -3.13 -9.47
C PRO A 87 -6.91 -2.77 -10.95
N TYR A 88 -5.83 -2.18 -11.46
CA TYR A 88 -5.71 -1.72 -12.82
C TYR A 88 -4.26 -1.75 -13.31
N LYS A 89 -4.05 -1.81 -14.62
CA LYS A 89 -2.72 -1.82 -15.22
C LYS A 89 -2.18 -0.41 -15.35
N ILE A 90 -0.93 -0.20 -14.94
CA ILE A 90 -0.25 1.09 -14.98
C ILE A 90 0.99 1.06 -15.88
N THR A 91 1.40 2.26 -16.29
CA THR A 91 2.68 2.53 -16.99
C THR A 91 3.35 3.74 -16.34
N SER A 92 4.64 3.95 -16.60
CA SER A 92 5.37 5.15 -16.17
C SER A 92 4.78 6.46 -16.69
N LYS A 93 4.04 6.40 -17.79
CA LYS A 93 3.36 7.57 -18.41
C LYS A 93 1.95 7.79 -17.87
N ASN A 94 1.32 6.76 -17.29
CA ASN A 94 -0.03 6.83 -16.74
C ASN A 94 -0.15 6.00 -15.48
N LEU A 95 -0.14 6.69 -14.34
CA LEU A 95 -0.25 6.11 -13.00
C LEU A 95 -1.68 6.05 -12.47
N GLU A 96 -2.62 6.76 -13.08
CA GLU A 96 -3.94 7.00 -12.49
C GLU A 96 -5.07 6.22 -13.15
N LYS A 97 -4.92 5.87 -14.43
CA LYS A 97 -5.96 5.19 -15.21
C LYS A 97 -5.46 3.89 -15.82
N ASN A 98 -6.40 2.97 -16.03
CA ASN A 98 -6.07 1.70 -16.65
C ASN A 98 -5.44 1.91 -18.03
N SER A 99 -4.32 1.25 -18.24
CA SER A 99 -3.55 1.26 -19.47
C SER A 99 -3.51 -0.14 -20.07
N GLU A 100 -4.14 -0.39 -21.21
CA GLU A 100 -4.20 -1.72 -21.84
C GLU A 100 -2.80 -2.32 -22.04
N ASN A 101 -1.82 -1.50 -22.40
CA ASN A 101 -0.43 -1.91 -22.58
C ASN A 101 0.38 -2.00 -21.28
N GLY A 102 -0.24 -1.70 -20.12
CA GLY A 102 0.42 -1.79 -18.83
C GLY A 102 0.74 -3.25 -18.47
N LYS A 103 1.96 -3.49 -18.01
CA LYS A 103 2.43 -4.82 -17.58
C LYS A 103 2.42 -4.99 -16.06
N LEU A 104 2.40 -3.89 -15.32
CA LEU A 104 2.33 -3.88 -13.86
C LEU A 104 0.90 -3.61 -13.41
N ILE A 105 0.39 -4.40 -12.47
CA ILE A 105 -0.94 -4.19 -11.88
C ILE A 105 -0.77 -3.39 -10.58
N GLU A 106 -1.42 -2.24 -10.53
CA GLU A 106 -1.58 -1.48 -9.29
C GLU A 106 -2.76 -2.02 -8.49
N PHE A 107 -2.53 -2.27 -7.19
CA PHE A 107 -3.56 -2.56 -6.20
C PHE A 107 -3.77 -1.33 -5.30
N PRO A 108 -4.66 -0.42 -5.69
CA PRO A 108 -4.84 0.83 -4.96
C PRO A 108 -5.40 0.57 -3.56
N LEU A 109 -5.00 1.41 -2.62
CA LEU A 109 -5.43 1.27 -1.24
C LEU A 109 -6.89 1.69 -1.06
N LEU A 110 -7.58 1.02 -0.13
CA LEU A 110 -8.97 1.30 0.22
C LEU A 110 -9.16 2.77 0.60
N VAL A 111 -10.14 3.40 -0.02
CA VAL A 111 -10.61 4.74 0.32
C VAL A 111 -12.11 4.74 0.58
N THR A 112 -12.58 5.74 1.30
CA THR A 112 -14.01 5.93 1.57
C THR A 112 -14.42 7.40 1.48
N LYS A 113 -15.71 7.65 1.31
CA LYS A 113 -16.24 9.01 1.46
C LYS A 113 -16.58 9.26 2.92
N PHE A 114 -16.07 10.37 3.45
CA PHE A 114 -16.37 10.84 4.79
C PHE A 114 -16.53 12.36 4.77
N LEU A 115 -17.67 12.87 5.25
CA LEU A 115 -18.03 14.30 5.21
C LEU A 115 -17.80 14.95 3.83
N GLY A 116 -18.24 14.27 2.77
CA GLY A 116 -18.13 14.75 1.38
C GLY A 116 -16.74 14.62 0.74
N LYS A 117 -15.70 14.23 1.48
CA LYS A 117 -14.33 14.06 0.99
C LYS A 117 -13.97 12.59 0.86
N THR A 118 -13.14 12.27 -0.14
CA THR A 118 -12.51 10.94 -0.21
C THR A 118 -11.28 10.94 0.69
N ILE A 119 -11.23 9.97 1.61
CA ILE A 119 -10.14 9.78 2.57
C ILE A 119 -9.64 8.34 2.53
N PRO A 120 -8.37 8.08 2.89
CA PRO A 120 -7.86 6.73 3.06
C PRO A 120 -8.61 5.98 4.18
N ALA A 121 -8.80 4.67 3.99
CA ALA A 121 -9.42 3.78 4.98
C ALA A 121 -8.66 2.43 5.10
N ALA A 122 -7.49 2.34 4.49
CA ALA A 122 -6.77 1.10 4.23
C ALA A 122 -5.85 0.61 5.34
N GLY A 123 -5.67 1.33 6.42
CA GLY A 123 -4.75 0.90 7.47
C GLY A 123 -4.00 2.05 8.13
N GLY A 124 -2.95 1.73 8.91
CA GLY A 124 -2.14 2.70 9.63
C GLY A 124 -2.97 3.67 10.49
N PHE A 125 -2.64 4.94 10.42
CA PHE A 125 -3.32 6.00 11.15
C PHE A 125 -4.86 6.00 10.94
N TYR A 126 -5.33 5.75 9.72
CA TYR A 126 -6.77 5.77 9.42
C TYR A 126 -7.51 4.58 10.03
N LEU A 127 -6.90 3.39 10.08
CA LEU A 127 -7.47 2.25 10.79
C LEU A 127 -7.68 2.57 12.27
N ARG A 128 -6.72 3.23 12.89
CA ARG A 128 -6.75 3.54 14.32
C ARG A 128 -7.73 4.66 14.67
N THR A 129 -7.82 5.68 13.83
CA THR A 129 -8.63 6.89 14.10
C THR A 129 -10.08 6.77 13.66
N LEU A 130 -10.35 6.16 12.50
CA LEU A 130 -11.71 6.02 12.00
C LEU A 130 -12.53 5.03 12.86
N PRO A 131 -13.82 5.30 13.07
CA PRO A 131 -14.73 4.29 13.60
C PRO A 131 -14.71 3.03 12.74
N LEU A 132 -14.63 1.85 13.38
CA LEU A 132 -14.56 0.57 12.67
C LEU A 132 -15.73 0.36 11.70
N LYS A 133 -16.93 0.85 12.05
CA LYS A 133 -18.11 0.80 11.19
C LYS A 133 -17.89 1.49 9.84
N ILE A 134 -17.14 2.60 9.81
CA ILE A 134 -16.84 3.32 8.55
C ILE A 134 -15.93 2.46 7.68
N ILE A 135 -14.93 1.81 8.26
CA ILE A 135 -14.01 0.93 7.53
C ILE A 135 -14.76 -0.30 6.99
N LYS A 136 -15.58 -0.95 7.82
CA LYS A 136 -16.43 -2.07 7.40
C LYS A 136 -17.37 -1.70 6.27
N ASN A 137 -18.01 -0.55 6.36
CA ASN A 137 -18.88 -0.05 5.29
C ASN A 137 -18.11 0.27 4.01
N ALA A 138 -16.87 0.78 4.13
CA ALA A 138 -16.01 0.99 2.97
C ALA A 138 -15.70 -0.32 2.25
N ILE A 139 -15.28 -1.37 2.97
CA ILE A 139 -15.01 -2.69 2.40
C ILE A 139 -16.27 -3.25 1.72
N LYS A 140 -17.40 -3.28 2.42
CA LYS A 140 -18.69 -3.71 1.85
C LYS A 140 -19.09 -2.95 0.58
N SER A 141 -18.80 -1.64 0.53
CA SER A 141 -19.09 -0.84 -0.66
C SER A 141 -18.24 -1.21 -1.87
N TYR A 142 -17.07 -1.81 -1.66
CA TYR A 142 -16.25 -2.38 -2.73
C TYR A 142 -16.80 -3.76 -3.13
N GLU A 143 -17.06 -4.65 -2.18
CA GLU A 143 -17.63 -5.98 -2.44
C GLU A 143 -18.95 -5.90 -3.23
N ASN A 144 -19.85 -4.99 -2.84
CA ASN A 144 -21.13 -4.78 -3.55
C ASN A 144 -20.98 -4.31 -5.01
N LYS A 145 -19.76 -4.01 -5.44
CA LYS A 145 -19.43 -3.60 -6.82
C LYS A 145 -18.45 -4.58 -7.48
N ASP A 146 -18.32 -5.79 -6.91
CA ASP A 146 -17.36 -6.80 -7.35
C ASP A 146 -15.92 -6.28 -7.42
N ARG A 147 -15.57 -5.39 -6.46
CA ARG A 147 -14.24 -4.78 -6.36
C ARG A 147 -13.49 -5.33 -5.17
N VAL A 148 -12.20 -5.53 -5.35
CA VAL A 148 -11.30 -5.80 -4.24
C VAL A 148 -10.67 -4.52 -3.74
N SER A 149 -10.28 -4.52 -2.46
CA SER A 149 -9.61 -3.39 -1.83
C SER A 149 -8.32 -3.86 -1.16
N SER A 150 -7.29 -3.03 -1.23
CA SER A 150 -6.02 -3.30 -0.55
C SER A 150 -6.00 -2.67 0.82
N PHE A 151 -5.43 -3.42 1.76
CA PHE A 151 -5.31 -3.02 3.15
C PHE A 151 -3.86 -3.22 3.62
N TYR A 152 -3.38 -2.45 4.58
CA TYR A 152 -2.05 -2.61 5.15
C TYR A 152 -2.03 -2.29 6.64
N ILE A 153 -1.09 -2.91 7.32
CA ILE A 153 -0.71 -2.61 8.70
C ILE A 153 0.82 -2.71 8.81
N HIS A 154 1.38 -2.03 9.78
CA HIS A 154 2.77 -2.23 10.14
C HIS A 154 2.86 -3.26 11.27
N SER A 155 3.90 -4.09 11.28
CA SER A 155 4.10 -5.10 12.32
C SER A 155 4.11 -4.49 13.73
N TRP A 156 4.76 -3.34 13.91
CA TRP A 156 4.83 -2.63 15.18
C TRP A 156 3.46 -2.12 15.70
N GLU A 157 2.46 -1.95 14.80
CA GLU A 157 1.10 -1.60 15.22
C GLU A 157 0.35 -2.76 15.89
N LEU A 158 0.82 -3.99 15.73
CA LEU A 158 0.26 -5.20 16.36
C LEU A 158 0.93 -5.54 17.68
N THR A 159 2.13 -5.04 17.90
CA THR A 159 2.98 -5.33 19.06
C THR A 159 3.48 -4.04 19.70
N PRO A 160 2.57 -3.15 20.15
CA PRO A 160 2.94 -1.82 20.64
C PRO A 160 3.83 -1.86 21.88
N GLU A 161 3.81 -2.96 22.64
CA GLU A 161 4.65 -3.18 23.83
C GLU A 161 6.15 -3.27 23.52
N TYR A 162 6.50 -3.62 22.28
CA TYR A 162 7.91 -3.70 21.84
C TYR A 162 8.43 -2.44 21.16
N ILE A 163 7.59 -1.40 21.04
CA ILE A 163 8.03 -0.14 20.41
C ILE A 163 9.02 0.59 21.32
N PRO A 164 10.20 0.97 20.82
CA PRO A 164 11.13 1.80 21.57
C PRO A 164 10.48 3.13 21.99
N LYS A 165 10.75 3.57 23.22
CA LYS A 165 10.31 4.90 23.67
C LYS A 165 11.12 5.98 22.95
N ILE A 166 10.60 6.52 21.87
CA ILE A 166 11.22 7.59 21.10
C ILE A 166 10.50 8.93 21.33
N LYS A 167 11.27 9.98 21.43
CA LYS A 167 10.71 11.34 21.51
C LYS A 167 10.43 11.85 20.11
N LEU A 168 9.16 12.08 19.80
CA LEU A 168 8.72 12.68 18.53
C LEU A 168 8.06 14.04 18.77
N PRO A 169 8.10 14.95 17.79
CA PRO A 169 7.26 16.14 17.79
C PRO A 169 5.78 15.76 18.02
N ILE A 170 5.03 16.59 18.71
CA ILE A 170 3.64 16.31 19.15
C ILE A 170 2.76 15.78 18.00
N LYS A 171 2.82 16.42 16.84
CA LYS A 171 2.06 16.00 15.66
C LYS A 171 2.45 14.59 15.19
N ASN A 172 3.75 14.32 15.11
CA ASN A 172 4.27 13.03 14.67
C ASN A 172 3.95 11.94 15.70
N ASN A 173 4.09 12.25 16.99
CA ASN A 173 3.71 11.36 18.08
C ASN A 173 2.22 10.98 18.00
N PHE A 174 1.34 11.94 17.76
CA PHE A 174 -0.08 11.68 17.58
C PHE A 174 -0.35 10.78 16.35
N ILE A 175 0.24 11.09 15.20
CA ILE A 175 0.06 10.28 13.98
C ILE A 175 0.58 8.86 14.17
N THR A 176 1.71 8.70 14.87
CA THR A 176 2.35 7.39 15.05
C THR A 176 1.67 6.53 16.10
N PHE A 177 1.28 7.09 17.24
CA PHE A 177 0.90 6.29 18.41
C PHE A 177 -0.58 6.40 18.81
N HIS A 178 -1.35 7.33 18.24
CA HIS A 178 -2.74 7.49 18.63
C HIS A 178 -3.55 6.20 18.46
N LYS A 179 -4.14 5.71 19.55
CA LYS A 179 -4.97 4.50 19.62
C LYS A 179 -4.31 3.22 19.07
N ILE A 180 -2.98 3.12 19.18
CA ILE A 180 -2.24 1.98 18.64
C ILE A 180 -2.67 0.65 19.29
N GLU A 181 -3.02 0.68 20.56
CA GLU A 181 -3.53 -0.46 21.33
C GLU A 181 -4.83 -1.06 20.77
N LYS A 182 -5.54 -0.31 19.92
CA LYS A 182 -6.79 -0.74 19.28
C LYS A 182 -6.60 -1.41 17.93
N THR A 183 -5.36 -1.44 17.41
CA THR A 183 -5.10 -1.96 16.06
C THR A 183 -5.44 -3.43 15.96
N PHE A 184 -4.92 -4.24 16.88
CA PHE A 184 -5.12 -5.69 16.87
C PHE A 184 -6.61 -6.06 16.88
N SER A 185 -7.38 -5.53 17.83
CA SER A 185 -8.82 -5.84 17.95
C SER A 185 -9.64 -5.41 16.74
N LYS A 186 -9.24 -4.30 16.08
CA LYS A 186 -9.89 -3.87 14.83
C LYS A 186 -9.60 -4.80 13.67
N ILE A 187 -8.33 -5.24 13.52
CA ILE A 187 -7.92 -6.20 12.50
C ILE A 187 -8.61 -7.54 12.71
N GLU A 188 -8.61 -8.06 13.93
CA GLU A 188 -9.33 -9.30 14.28
C GLU A 188 -10.81 -9.21 13.89
N SER A 189 -11.46 -8.09 14.19
CA SER A 189 -12.86 -7.86 13.81
C SER A 189 -13.08 -7.76 12.30
N LEU A 190 -12.07 -7.35 11.52
CA LEU A 190 -12.12 -7.37 10.06
C LEU A 190 -11.93 -8.78 9.51
N PHE A 191 -10.97 -9.55 10.01
CA PHE A 191 -10.74 -10.95 9.61
C PHE A 191 -11.93 -11.85 9.93
N ASN A 192 -12.65 -11.60 11.01
CA ASN A 192 -13.85 -12.35 11.35
C ASN A 192 -15.05 -12.04 10.44
N GLN A 193 -14.99 -11.01 9.62
CA GLN A 193 -16.12 -10.56 8.79
C GLN A 193 -15.85 -10.62 7.28
N PHE A 194 -14.60 -10.48 6.87
CA PHE A 194 -14.21 -10.37 5.46
C PHE A 194 -13.13 -11.40 5.12
N GLU A 195 -13.15 -11.86 3.88
CA GLU A 195 -12.08 -12.71 3.36
C GLU A 195 -10.89 -11.86 2.94
N PHE A 196 -9.70 -12.32 3.32
CA PHE A 196 -8.43 -11.70 2.93
C PHE A 196 -7.59 -12.71 2.15
N THR A 197 -6.88 -12.21 1.17
CA THR A 197 -5.94 -13.00 0.37
C THR A 197 -4.68 -12.19 0.08
N SER A 198 -3.59 -12.86 -0.30
CA SER A 198 -2.40 -12.17 -0.78
C SER A 198 -2.60 -11.64 -2.21
N PHE A 199 -1.82 -10.63 -2.60
CA PHE A 199 -1.86 -10.10 -3.97
C PHE A 199 -1.52 -11.17 -5.01
N ASN A 200 -0.51 -12.00 -4.75
CA ASN A 200 -0.14 -13.08 -5.64
C ASN A 200 -1.27 -14.11 -5.81
N SER A 201 -1.92 -14.50 -4.71
CA SER A 201 -3.04 -15.43 -4.78
C SER A 201 -4.20 -14.85 -5.59
N TYR A 202 -4.47 -13.56 -5.45
CA TYR A 202 -5.49 -12.87 -6.24
C TYR A 202 -5.11 -12.81 -7.73
N LEU A 203 -3.86 -12.43 -8.07
CA LEU A 203 -3.37 -12.41 -9.45
C LEU A 203 -3.48 -13.77 -10.15
N ASN A 204 -3.20 -14.85 -9.42
CA ASN A 204 -3.30 -16.20 -9.96
C ASN A 204 -4.75 -16.64 -10.21
N LYS A 205 -5.72 -16.04 -9.51
CA LYS A 205 -7.15 -16.24 -9.81
C LYS A 205 -7.60 -15.48 -11.06
N LEU A 206 -7.05 -14.29 -11.33
CA LEU A 206 -7.39 -13.50 -12.52
C LEU A 206 -6.88 -14.12 -13.83
N ASN A 207 -5.85 -14.95 -13.76
CA ASN A 207 -5.22 -15.59 -14.93
C ASN A 207 -5.81 -16.99 -15.24
N LYS A 208 -6.81 -17.43 -14.50
CA LYS A 208 -7.59 -18.65 -14.75
C LYS A 208 -8.89 -18.34 -15.43
#